data_20eb412a9ea03da13e265b4ec5a3442d
#
_entry.id   20eb412a9ea03da13e265b4ec5a3442d
#
_cell.length_a   1.000
_cell.length_b   1.000
_cell.length_c   1.000
_cell.angle_alpha   90.00
_cell.angle_beta   90.00
_cell.angle_gamma   90.00
#
_symmetry.space_group_name_H-M   'P 1'
#
loop_
_entity.id
_entity.type
_entity.pdbx_description
1 polymer ?
#
loop_
_entity_poly.entity_id
_entity_poly.type
_entity_poly.pdbx_seq_one_letter_code
_entity_poly.pdbx_strand_id
1 'polypeptide(L)'
;DVDDEYKDYTALLIEEFLKQRIKGMEGPNGNNINPSFPKIVYILTENNMENDSKYYYLTDLAAECTSKRMVPDYMSEKLSREYKDGRVIPCMGCRSLLGAWKDENGNYKEWGRFNIGVMSINLPYLALESKSLDEFFEKLDDMIDYLSDQQHKVYKTICDSVVDVAPILWMYGGFTRAKSGTKIGDVIPKGYCSASIGYTGLAETVYRFGILLAIPIRVNGNQ
;
A
#
# COMPACT_ATOMS: atom_id res chain seq x y z
N ASP A 1 0.08 -18.52 2.19
CA ASP A 1 -0.29 -19.73 2.97
C ASP A 1 0.98 -20.37 3.47
N VAL A 2 1.19 -20.33 4.76
CA VAL A 2 2.24 -21.09 5.41
C VAL A 2 1.76 -22.55 5.45
N ASP A 3 2.64 -23.51 5.12
CA ASP A 3 2.33 -24.92 5.26
C ASP A 3 1.71 -25.24 6.62
N ASP A 4 0.78 -26.17 6.67
CA ASP A 4 0.01 -26.48 7.89
C ASP A 4 0.89 -26.79 9.11
N GLU A 5 2.07 -27.35 8.88
CA GLU A 5 3.07 -27.63 9.92
C GLU A 5 3.57 -26.39 10.66
N TYR A 6 3.61 -25.20 10.02
CA TYR A 6 4.16 -23.97 10.59
C TYR A 6 3.10 -22.93 10.98
N LYS A 7 1.81 -23.20 10.75
CA LYS A 7 0.73 -22.23 11.00
C LYS A 7 0.72 -21.72 12.46
N ASP A 8 0.91 -22.61 13.42
CA ASP A 8 0.89 -22.24 14.84
C ASP A 8 2.10 -21.38 15.22
N TYR A 9 3.28 -21.64 14.67
CA TYR A 9 4.46 -20.79 14.89
C TYR A 9 4.28 -19.42 14.24
N THR A 10 3.70 -19.40 13.05
CA THR A 10 3.37 -18.13 12.36
C THR A 10 2.37 -17.32 13.17
N ALA A 11 1.32 -17.97 13.71
CA ALA A 11 0.34 -17.32 14.56
C ALA A 11 0.98 -16.73 15.82
N LEU A 12 1.87 -17.47 16.47
CA LEU A 12 2.63 -17.00 17.64
C LEU A 12 3.50 -15.78 17.29
N LEU A 13 4.19 -15.79 16.17
CA LEU A 13 5.00 -14.65 15.72
C LEU A 13 4.14 -13.41 15.44
N ILE A 14 2.98 -13.57 14.79
CA ILE A 14 2.04 -12.48 14.52
C ILE A 14 1.53 -11.92 15.86
N GLU A 15 1.14 -12.79 16.78
CA GLU A 15 0.64 -12.42 18.10
C GLU A 15 1.68 -11.58 18.86
N GLU A 16 2.89 -12.07 18.98
CA GLU A 16 3.97 -11.35 19.68
C GLU A 16 4.33 -10.04 18.99
N PHE A 17 4.34 -10.02 17.67
CA PHE A 17 4.60 -8.80 16.93
C PHE A 17 3.52 -7.72 17.16
N LEU A 18 2.25 -8.10 17.18
CA LEU A 18 1.14 -7.19 17.48
C LEU A 18 1.18 -6.72 18.93
N LYS A 19 1.47 -7.61 19.92
CA LYS A 19 1.62 -7.24 21.32
C LYS A 19 2.75 -6.22 21.52
N GLN A 20 3.91 -6.44 20.90
CA GLN A 20 5.03 -5.49 20.97
C GLN A 20 4.68 -4.16 20.30
N ARG A 21 3.93 -4.18 19.22
CA ARG A 21 3.46 -2.95 18.58
C ARG A 21 2.47 -2.19 19.47
N ILE A 22 1.54 -2.88 20.13
CA ILE A 22 0.62 -2.29 21.11
C ILE A 22 1.39 -1.64 22.26
N LYS A 23 2.38 -2.34 22.81
CA LYS A 23 3.24 -1.81 23.86
C LYS A 23 3.99 -0.56 23.42
N GLY A 24 4.50 -0.55 22.18
CA GLY A 24 5.36 0.51 21.68
C GLY A 24 6.78 0.44 22.18
N MET A 25 7.59 1.41 21.80
CA MET A 25 8.98 1.58 22.24
C MET A 25 9.05 2.69 23.27
N GLU A 26 9.90 2.53 24.27
CA GLU A 26 10.19 3.60 25.22
C GLU A 26 10.96 4.71 24.53
N GLY A 27 10.39 5.90 24.55
CA GLY A 27 10.99 7.10 24.00
C GLY A 27 11.92 7.79 25.00
N PRO A 28 12.69 8.79 24.58
CA PRO A 28 13.68 9.50 25.41
C PRO A 28 13.12 10.12 26.69
N ASN A 29 11.83 10.38 26.74
CA ASN A 29 11.13 11.01 27.86
C ASN A 29 10.30 10.01 28.68
N GLY A 30 10.56 8.70 28.56
CA GLY A 30 9.81 7.65 29.25
C GLY A 30 8.39 7.40 28.72
N ASN A 31 7.98 8.08 27.66
CA ASN A 31 6.71 7.83 26.98
C ASN A 31 6.84 6.73 25.93
N ASN A 32 5.77 5.97 25.71
CA ASN A 32 5.74 4.96 24.67
C ASN A 32 5.44 5.60 23.31
N ILE A 33 6.35 5.40 22.37
CA ILE A 33 6.20 5.83 20.98
C ILE A 33 5.91 4.64 20.06
N ASN A 34 5.18 4.90 18.98
CA ASN A 34 4.94 3.91 17.95
C ASN A 34 5.98 4.10 16.83
N PRO A 35 6.87 3.12 16.57
CA PRO A 35 7.83 3.24 15.48
C PRO A 35 7.11 3.28 14.13
N SER A 36 7.56 4.15 13.23
CA SER A 36 6.97 4.28 11.88
C SER A 36 7.23 3.05 11.01
N PHE A 37 8.30 2.31 11.30
CA PHE A 37 8.70 1.10 10.58
C PHE A 37 9.00 -0.05 11.54
N PRO A 38 8.91 -1.32 11.08
CA PRO A 38 8.41 -1.74 9.76
C PRO A 38 6.92 -1.46 9.60
N LYS A 39 6.49 -1.22 8.36
CA LYS A 39 5.06 -1.17 8.03
C LYS A 39 4.47 -2.57 8.12
N ILE A 40 3.26 -2.68 8.66
CA ILE A 40 2.56 -3.94 8.87
C ILE A 40 1.33 -3.95 7.97
N VAL A 41 1.19 -5.04 7.21
CA VAL A 41 -0.03 -5.35 6.47
C VAL A 41 -0.59 -6.65 7.02
N TYR A 42 -1.81 -6.62 7.55
CA TYR A 42 -2.51 -7.77 8.05
C TYR A 42 -3.46 -8.29 6.97
N ILE A 43 -3.23 -9.52 6.51
CA ILE A 43 -4.04 -10.12 5.45
C ILE A 43 -5.24 -10.82 6.09
N LEU A 44 -6.43 -10.35 5.71
CA LEU A 44 -7.71 -10.94 6.13
C LEU A 44 -7.99 -12.16 5.25
N THR A 45 -7.99 -13.32 5.87
CA THR A 45 -8.23 -14.64 5.25
C THR A 45 -9.46 -15.28 5.89
N GLU A 46 -10.02 -16.32 5.27
CA GLU A 46 -11.10 -17.09 5.89
C GLU A 46 -10.68 -17.64 7.26
N ASN A 47 -9.43 -18.09 7.38
CA ASN A 47 -8.88 -18.68 8.62
C ASN A 47 -8.78 -17.71 9.80
N ASN A 48 -8.80 -16.40 9.58
CA ASN A 48 -8.70 -15.40 10.66
C ASN A 48 -9.88 -14.44 10.74
N MET A 49 -10.89 -14.61 9.88
CA MET A 49 -12.09 -13.76 9.85
C MET A 49 -13.35 -14.45 10.39
N GLU A 50 -13.40 -15.79 10.39
CA GLU A 50 -14.54 -16.52 10.90
C GLU A 50 -14.45 -16.65 12.42
N ASN A 51 -15.54 -16.36 13.13
CA ASN A 51 -15.58 -16.30 14.60
C ASN A 51 -15.23 -17.63 15.30
N ASP A 52 -15.43 -18.76 14.61
CA ASP A 52 -15.09 -20.10 15.08
C ASP A 52 -13.68 -20.56 14.65
N SER A 53 -12.98 -19.72 13.90
CA SER A 53 -11.61 -20.01 13.48
C SER A 53 -10.63 -19.96 14.64
N LYS A 54 -9.72 -20.91 14.69
CA LYS A 54 -8.63 -20.99 15.65
C LYS A 54 -7.82 -19.68 15.73
N TYR A 55 -7.72 -18.94 14.63
CA TYR A 55 -6.87 -17.75 14.51
C TYR A 55 -7.66 -16.43 14.53
N TYR A 56 -8.98 -16.46 14.80
CA TYR A 56 -9.78 -15.24 14.90
C TYR A 56 -9.26 -14.26 15.95
N TYR A 57 -8.73 -14.76 17.07
CA TYR A 57 -8.13 -13.93 18.12
C TYR A 57 -7.00 -13.02 17.64
N LEU A 58 -6.30 -13.37 16.55
CA LEU A 58 -5.29 -12.51 15.94
C LEU A 58 -5.91 -11.29 15.27
N THR A 59 -7.11 -11.44 14.70
CA THR A 59 -7.86 -10.33 14.13
C THR A 59 -8.36 -9.37 15.20
N ASP A 60 -8.84 -9.89 16.33
CA ASP A 60 -9.19 -9.07 17.48
C ASP A 60 -7.97 -8.31 18.03
N LEU A 61 -6.83 -8.99 18.15
CA LEU A 61 -5.58 -8.38 18.58
C LEU A 61 -5.07 -7.33 17.58
N ALA A 62 -5.22 -7.58 16.27
CA ALA A 62 -4.90 -6.61 15.22
C ALA A 62 -5.81 -5.37 15.33
N ALA A 63 -7.12 -5.56 15.56
CA ALA A 63 -8.06 -4.48 15.77
C ALA A 63 -7.73 -3.66 17.03
N GLU A 64 -7.36 -4.31 18.13
CA GLU A 64 -6.85 -3.63 19.33
C GLU A 64 -5.60 -2.81 19.02
N CYS A 65 -4.66 -3.38 18.27
CA CYS A 65 -3.46 -2.68 17.84
C CYS A 65 -3.79 -1.45 17.01
N THR A 66 -4.71 -1.57 16.05
CA THR A 66 -5.15 -0.46 15.21
C THR A 66 -5.79 0.65 16.03
N SER A 67 -6.63 0.31 17.00
CA SER A 67 -7.30 1.29 17.85
C SER A 67 -6.32 2.13 18.68
N LYS A 68 -5.18 1.57 19.04
CA LYS A 68 -4.14 2.22 19.87
C LYS A 68 -3.01 2.85 19.06
N ARG A 69 -2.69 2.30 17.89
CA ARG A 69 -1.46 2.61 17.14
C ARG A 69 -1.69 2.97 15.67
N MET A 70 -2.93 2.88 15.17
CA MET A 70 -3.29 3.11 13.75
C MET A 70 -2.54 2.17 12.78
N VAL A 71 -2.15 1.00 13.24
CA VAL A 71 -1.53 -0.10 12.48
C VAL A 71 -2.01 -1.43 13.07
N PRO A 72 -2.08 -2.51 12.30
CA PRO A 72 -1.68 -2.70 10.88
C PRO A 72 -2.68 -2.10 9.90
N ASP A 73 -2.29 -2.03 8.62
CA ASP A 73 -3.24 -1.88 7.52
C ASP A 73 -3.79 -3.25 7.13
N TYR A 74 -5.02 -3.27 6.64
CA TYR A 74 -5.71 -4.50 6.30
C TYR A 74 -5.81 -4.69 4.80
N MET A 75 -5.62 -5.93 4.34
CA MET A 75 -5.81 -6.32 2.96
C MET A 75 -6.65 -7.61 2.88
N SER A 76 -7.69 -7.60 2.07
CA SER A 76 -8.51 -8.79 1.84
C SER A 76 -7.79 -9.75 0.88
N GLU A 77 -7.58 -10.99 1.33
CA GLU A 77 -7.11 -12.08 0.47
C GLU A 77 -8.07 -12.31 -0.70
N LYS A 78 -9.36 -12.38 -0.41
CA LYS A 78 -10.42 -12.61 -1.40
C LYS A 78 -10.36 -11.57 -2.53
N LEU A 79 -10.34 -10.28 -2.18
CA LEU A 79 -10.25 -9.21 -3.17
C LEU A 79 -8.91 -9.24 -3.91
N SER A 80 -7.80 -9.54 -3.20
CA SER A 80 -6.52 -9.65 -3.89
C SER A 80 -6.54 -10.75 -4.96
N ARG A 81 -7.11 -11.90 -4.65
CA ARG A 81 -7.25 -13.00 -5.62
C ARG A 81 -8.16 -12.63 -6.80
N GLU A 82 -9.25 -11.92 -6.53
CA GLU A 82 -10.20 -11.47 -7.57
C GLU A 82 -9.54 -10.54 -8.59
N TYR A 83 -8.76 -9.56 -8.12
CA TYR A 83 -8.16 -8.53 -8.99
C TYR A 83 -6.73 -8.87 -9.48
N LYS A 84 -6.12 -9.97 -9.02
CA LYS A 84 -4.73 -10.30 -9.33
C LYS A 84 -4.56 -11.74 -9.80
N ASP A 85 -5.40 -12.18 -10.72
CA ASP A 85 -5.34 -13.49 -11.37
C ASP A 85 -5.24 -14.66 -10.35
N GLY A 86 -6.02 -14.62 -9.27
CA GLY A 86 -6.00 -15.64 -8.22
C GLY A 86 -4.82 -15.54 -7.24
N ARG A 87 -4.00 -14.47 -7.31
CA ARG A 87 -2.80 -14.32 -6.49
C ARG A 87 -3.03 -13.39 -5.30
N VAL A 88 -2.32 -13.65 -4.21
CA VAL A 88 -2.25 -12.75 -3.06
C VAL A 88 -0.95 -11.97 -3.16
N ILE A 89 -1.02 -10.75 -3.67
CA ILE A 89 0.14 -9.87 -3.81
C ILE A 89 -0.04 -8.71 -2.83
N PRO A 90 0.74 -8.66 -1.73
CA PRO A 90 0.62 -7.60 -0.75
C PRO A 90 0.95 -6.23 -1.35
N CYS A 91 0.41 -5.19 -0.74
CA CYS A 91 0.79 -3.82 -1.08
C CYS A 91 2.23 -3.54 -0.61
N MET A 92 2.84 -2.54 -1.22
CA MET A 92 4.13 -2.02 -0.77
C MET A 92 3.94 -1.25 0.55
N GLY A 93 5.03 -0.93 1.25
CA GLY A 93 4.99 -0.14 2.49
C GLY A 93 4.33 1.24 2.35
N CYS A 94 4.31 1.80 1.16
CA CYS A 94 3.58 3.02 0.79
C CYS A 94 2.12 2.78 0.39
N ARG A 95 1.60 1.55 0.49
CA ARG A 95 0.26 1.08 0.06
C ARG A 95 0.04 1.05 -1.44
N SER A 96 1.07 1.31 -2.25
CA SER A 96 0.99 1.08 -3.69
C SER A 96 0.74 -0.40 -3.96
N LEU A 97 -0.18 -0.69 -4.87
CA LEU A 97 -0.50 -2.04 -5.28
C LEU A 97 0.28 -2.41 -6.53
N LEU A 98 0.88 -3.59 -6.52
CA LEU A 98 1.46 -4.20 -7.72
C LEU A 98 0.39 -5.04 -8.41
N GLY A 99 0.24 -4.86 -9.72
CA GLY A 99 -0.60 -5.73 -10.54
C GLY A 99 0.01 -7.13 -10.67
N ALA A 100 -0.77 -8.14 -11.06
CA ALA A 100 -0.23 -9.43 -11.46
C ALA A 100 0.64 -9.26 -12.72
N TRP A 101 1.79 -9.95 -12.75
CA TRP A 101 2.69 -9.92 -13.90
C TRP A 101 3.29 -11.31 -14.13
N LYS A 102 3.40 -11.68 -15.41
CA LYS A 102 3.98 -12.95 -15.85
C LYS A 102 5.21 -12.70 -16.71
N ASP A 103 6.21 -13.55 -16.55
CA ASP A 103 7.37 -13.57 -17.42
C ASP A 103 7.03 -14.18 -18.82
N GLU A 104 8.03 -14.25 -19.69
CA GLU A 104 7.90 -14.80 -21.05
C GLU A 104 7.48 -16.28 -21.08
N ASN A 105 7.69 -17.01 -19.97
CA ASN A 105 7.31 -18.41 -19.80
C ASN A 105 5.93 -18.56 -19.14
N GLY A 106 5.24 -17.47 -18.86
CA GLY A 106 3.94 -17.46 -18.19
C GLY A 106 3.99 -17.62 -16.66
N ASN A 107 5.18 -17.57 -16.04
CA ASN A 107 5.33 -17.69 -14.60
C ASN A 107 5.08 -16.34 -13.92
N TYR A 108 4.31 -16.35 -12.84
CA TYR A 108 4.13 -15.15 -12.03
C TYR A 108 5.39 -14.79 -11.25
N LYS A 109 5.66 -13.49 -11.17
CA LYS A 109 6.70 -12.95 -10.32
C LYS A 109 6.10 -11.96 -9.32
N GLU A 110 6.18 -12.30 -8.05
CA GLU A 110 5.54 -11.57 -6.95
C GLU A 110 6.54 -10.73 -6.12
N TRP A 111 7.82 -11.00 -6.26
CA TRP A 111 8.90 -10.33 -5.53
C TRP A 111 9.91 -9.65 -6.46
N GLY A 112 10.69 -8.71 -5.91
CA GLY A 112 11.69 -7.95 -6.66
C GLY A 112 11.10 -6.98 -7.65
N ARG A 113 9.78 -6.70 -7.58
CA ARG A 113 9.08 -5.71 -8.39
C ARG A 113 9.04 -4.38 -7.66
N PHE A 114 8.77 -3.30 -8.37
CA PHE A 114 8.82 -1.96 -7.80
C PHE A 114 7.80 -1.01 -8.44
N ASN A 115 7.55 0.09 -7.72
CA ASN A 115 6.78 1.21 -8.24
C ASN A 115 7.76 2.25 -8.83
N ILE A 116 7.55 2.63 -10.09
CA ILE A 116 8.43 3.54 -10.82
C ILE A 116 8.11 5.01 -10.56
N GLY A 117 6.91 5.29 -10.07
CA GLY A 117 6.50 6.66 -9.77
C GLY A 117 5.17 6.74 -9.07
N VAL A 118 5.02 7.77 -8.24
CA VAL A 118 3.78 8.08 -7.53
C VAL A 118 3.45 9.54 -7.76
N MET A 119 2.19 9.82 -8.13
CA MET A 119 1.61 11.16 -8.14
C MET A 119 0.43 11.19 -7.20
N SER A 120 0.23 12.30 -6.47
CA SER A 120 -0.84 12.40 -5.49
C SER A 120 -1.77 13.56 -5.80
N ILE A 121 -3.08 13.31 -5.71
CA ILE A 121 -4.13 14.30 -5.88
C ILE A 121 -4.38 14.99 -4.55
N ASN A 122 -4.42 16.33 -4.57
CA ASN A 122 -4.88 17.13 -3.45
C ASN A 122 -6.40 17.26 -3.52
N LEU A 123 -7.12 16.30 -2.90
CA LEU A 123 -8.58 16.27 -2.93
C LEU A 123 -9.22 17.54 -2.31
N PRO A 124 -8.74 18.09 -1.16
CA PRO A 124 -9.27 19.33 -0.61
C PRO A 124 -9.20 20.49 -1.59
N TYR A 125 -8.13 20.61 -2.37
CA TYR A 125 -8.02 21.64 -3.39
C TYR A 125 -9.11 21.50 -4.45
N LEU A 126 -9.31 20.30 -4.99
CA LEU A 126 -10.39 20.04 -5.94
C LEU A 126 -11.78 20.32 -5.36
N ALA A 127 -11.98 19.96 -4.07
CA ALA A 127 -13.25 20.21 -3.39
C ALA A 127 -13.52 21.71 -3.18
N LEU A 128 -12.50 22.51 -2.90
CA LEU A 128 -12.64 23.96 -2.77
C LEU A 128 -12.92 24.65 -4.10
N GLU A 129 -12.37 24.14 -5.19
CA GLU A 129 -12.59 24.61 -6.57
C GLU A 129 -13.93 24.14 -7.16
N SER A 130 -14.68 23.26 -6.46
CA SER A 130 -15.94 22.70 -6.93
C SER A 130 -17.14 23.29 -6.21
N LYS A 131 -18.20 23.57 -6.96
CA LYS A 131 -19.46 24.14 -6.44
C LYS A 131 -20.41 23.05 -5.95
N SER A 132 -20.31 21.84 -6.51
CA SER A 132 -21.12 20.68 -6.17
C SER A 132 -20.28 19.41 -6.10
N LEU A 133 -20.87 18.34 -5.56
CA LEU A 133 -20.24 17.02 -5.53
C LEU A 133 -20.07 16.46 -6.96
N ASP A 134 -21.03 16.69 -7.84
CA ASP A 134 -20.94 16.24 -9.24
C ASP A 134 -19.77 16.92 -9.96
N GLU A 135 -19.65 18.25 -9.83
CA GLU A 135 -18.51 18.99 -10.40
C GLU A 135 -17.16 18.51 -9.80
N PHE A 136 -17.15 18.13 -8.52
CA PHE A 136 -15.96 17.56 -7.90
C PHE A 136 -15.56 16.24 -8.57
N PHE A 137 -16.51 15.35 -8.82
CA PHE A 137 -16.21 14.07 -9.46
C PHE A 137 -15.78 14.25 -10.92
N GLU A 138 -16.39 15.16 -11.67
CA GLU A 138 -15.94 15.49 -13.03
C GLU A 138 -14.47 15.97 -13.04
N LYS A 139 -14.13 16.90 -12.14
CA LYS A 139 -12.74 17.38 -12.00
C LYS A 139 -11.79 16.31 -11.52
N LEU A 140 -12.26 15.38 -10.69
CA LEU A 140 -11.45 14.26 -10.20
C LEU A 140 -11.12 13.30 -11.35
N ASP A 141 -12.08 12.98 -12.20
CA ASP A 141 -11.87 12.14 -13.37
C ASP A 141 -10.89 12.79 -14.36
N ASP A 142 -11.08 14.07 -14.69
CA ASP A 142 -10.14 14.84 -15.52
C ASP A 142 -8.71 14.84 -14.93
N MET A 143 -8.60 14.98 -13.59
CA MET A 143 -7.31 14.96 -12.91
C MET A 143 -6.64 13.58 -12.96
N ILE A 144 -7.42 12.50 -12.82
CA ILE A 144 -6.92 11.12 -12.93
C ILE A 144 -6.37 10.88 -14.34
N ASP A 145 -7.10 11.28 -15.37
CA ASP A 145 -6.67 11.14 -16.76
C ASP A 145 -5.40 11.96 -17.03
N TYR A 146 -5.37 13.21 -16.58
CA TYR A 146 -4.18 14.05 -16.69
C TYR A 146 -2.96 13.41 -16.01
N LEU A 147 -3.10 12.92 -14.77
CA LEU A 147 -2.00 12.29 -14.04
C LEU A 147 -1.58 10.98 -14.68
N SER A 148 -2.50 10.21 -15.24
CA SER A 148 -2.18 9.00 -15.99
C SER A 148 -1.25 9.31 -17.17
N ASP A 149 -1.58 10.36 -17.94
CA ASP A 149 -0.73 10.83 -19.03
C ASP A 149 0.65 11.31 -18.55
N GLN A 150 0.71 12.02 -17.41
CA GLN A 150 1.98 12.44 -16.83
C GLN A 150 2.82 11.24 -16.37
N GLN A 151 2.19 10.22 -15.77
CA GLN A 151 2.89 8.98 -15.39
C GLN A 151 3.49 8.27 -16.61
N HIS A 152 2.78 8.21 -17.73
CA HIS A 152 3.31 7.66 -18.97
C HIS A 152 4.54 8.44 -19.48
N LYS A 153 4.53 9.77 -19.39
CA LYS A 153 5.68 10.61 -19.76
C LYS A 153 6.88 10.35 -18.85
N VAL A 154 6.66 10.26 -17.53
CA VAL A 154 7.71 9.93 -16.55
C VAL A 154 8.28 8.55 -16.84
N TYR A 155 7.44 7.55 -17.04
CA TYR A 155 7.87 6.19 -17.39
C TYR A 155 8.74 6.18 -18.65
N LYS A 156 8.30 6.86 -19.71
CA LYS A 156 9.05 6.97 -20.96
C LYS A 156 10.40 7.65 -20.76
N THR A 157 10.44 8.75 -20.01
CA THR A 157 11.68 9.47 -19.70
C THR A 157 12.68 8.58 -18.95
N ILE A 158 12.20 7.80 -17.99
CA ILE A 158 13.05 6.85 -17.24
C ILE A 158 13.55 5.75 -18.19
N CYS A 159 12.68 5.17 -19.00
CA CYS A 159 13.07 4.12 -19.97
C CYS A 159 14.07 4.60 -21.02
N ASP A 160 13.99 5.86 -21.44
CA ASP A 160 14.92 6.46 -22.40
C ASP A 160 16.28 6.84 -21.77
N SER A 161 16.35 6.92 -20.43
CA SER A 161 17.59 7.20 -19.70
C SER A 161 18.53 5.98 -19.71
N VAL A 162 19.84 6.23 -19.54
CA VAL A 162 20.84 5.15 -19.43
C VAL A 162 20.98 4.70 -17.99
N VAL A 163 21.35 3.43 -17.81
CA VAL A 163 21.54 2.79 -16.50
C VAL A 163 22.53 3.49 -15.58
N ASP A 164 23.41 4.30 -16.15
CA ASP A 164 24.45 5.06 -15.45
C ASP A 164 23.90 6.15 -14.53
N VAL A 165 22.63 6.56 -14.69
CA VAL A 165 21.97 7.55 -13.80
C VAL A 165 21.75 7.01 -12.38
N ALA A 166 21.70 5.69 -12.21
CA ALA A 166 21.56 5.04 -10.91
C ALA A 166 22.33 3.69 -10.89
N PRO A 167 23.67 3.73 -10.84
CA PRO A 167 24.51 2.55 -11.04
C PRO A 167 24.25 1.44 -10.03
N ILE A 168 24.01 1.78 -8.74
CA ILE A 168 23.74 0.79 -7.69
C ILE A 168 22.50 -0.04 -8.04
N LEU A 169 21.48 0.60 -8.58
CA LEU A 169 20.22 -0.05 -8.95
C LEU A 169 20.38 -0.90 -10.21
N TRP A 170 20.96 -0.32 -11.26
CA TRP A 170 20.92 -0.90 -12.60
C TRP A 170 22.15 -1.70 -13.00
N MET A 171 23.34 -1.36 -12.46
CA MET A 171 24.61 -1.95 -12.88
C MET A 171 25.22 -2.87 -11.82
N TYR A 172 25.01 -2.61 -10.53
CA TYR A 172 25.67 -3.33 -9.45
C TYR A 172 24.76 -4.29 -8.65
N GLY A 173 23.59 -4.61 -9.20
CA GLY A 173 22.77 -5.70 -8.74
C GLY A 173 21.66 -5.34 -7.75
N GLY A 174 21.36 -4.06 -7.55
CA GLY A 174 20.15 -3.65 -6.83
C GLY A 174 18.89 -4.18 -7.51
N PHE A 175 18.82 -4.03 -8.82
CA PHE A 175 17.76 -4.60 -9.65
C PHE A 175 18.33 -5.50 -10.77
N THR A 176 19.34 -5.03 -11.48
CA THR A 176 19.97 -5.73 -12.59
C THR A 176 21.48 -5.55 -12.58
N ARG A 177 22.20 -6.16 -13.52
CA ARG A 177 23.65 -6.03 -13.76
C ARG A 177 23.90 -5.59 -15.20
N ALA A 178 23.22 -4.55 -15.65
CA ALA A 178 23.35 -4.02 -16.98
C ALA A 178 24.71 -3.37 -17.21
N LYS A 179 25.15 -3.32 -18.47
CA LYS A 179 26.38 -2.63 -18.86
C LYS A 179 26.12 -1.12 -18.99
N SER A 180 27.14 -0.32 -18.68
CA SER A 180 27.12 1.14 -18.90
C SER A 180 26.64 1.48 -20.32
N GLY A 181 25.83 2.52 -20.45
CA GLY A 181 25.24 2.96 -21.71
C GLY A 181 23.99 2.21 -22.16
N THR A 182 23.59 1.14 -21.47
CA THR A 182 22.32 0.44 -21.74
C THR A 182 21.14 1.32 -21.36
N LYS A 183 20.07 1.36 -22.18
CA LYS A 183 18.84 2.04 -21.78
C LYS A 183 18.10 1.28 -20.70
N ILE A 184 17.51 2.00 -19.74
CA ILE A 184 16.71 1.42 -18.66
C ILE A 184 15.52 0.64 -19.24
N GLY A 185 14.89 1.14 -20.30
CA GLY A 185 13.78 0.46 -20.98
C GLY A 185 14.12 -0.90 -21.57
N ASP A 186 15.40 -1.16 -21.87
CA ASP A 186 15.86 -2.44 -22.41
C ASP A 186 16.02 -3.52 -21.30
N VAL A 187 16.06 -3.08 -20.03
CA VAL A 187 16.26 -3.98 -18.87
C VAL A 187 15.03 -4.11 -17.98
N ILE A 188 14.02 -3.25 -18.15
CA ILE A 188 12.73 -3.37 -17.47
C ILE A 188 11.75 -4.11 -18.39
N PRO A 189 11.31 -5.32 -18.05
CA PRO A 189 10.28 -6.01 -18.81
C PRO A 189 8.98 -5.19 -18.84
N LYS A 190 8.29 -5.20 -19.97
CA LYS A 190 7.02 -4.48 -20.12
C LYS A 190 6.00 -4.90 -19.05
N GLY A 191 5.43 -3.92 -18.35
CA GLY A 191 4.45 -4.14 -17.29
C GLY A 191 5.04 -4.66 -15.96
N TYR A 192 6.37 -4.79 -15.86
CA TYR A 192 7.05 -5.30 -14.66
C TYR A 192 6.95 -4.35 -13.46
N CYS A 193 7.07 -3.06 -13.68
CA CYS A 193 6.87 -2.04 -12.66
C CYS A 193 5.44 -1.47 -12.70
N SER A 194 5.01 -0.92 -11.58
CA SER A 194 3.75 -0.18 -11.47
C SER A 194 4.03 1.32 -11.39
N ALA A 195 3.08 2.13 -11.83
CA ALA A 195 2.97 3.54 -11.48
C ALA A 195 1.69 3.74 -10.69
N SER A 196 1.70 4.61 -9.68
CA SER A 196 0.56 4.77 -8.78
C SER A 196 0.06 6.21 -8.77
N ILE A 197 -1.27 6.35 -8.72
CA ILE A 197 -1.91 7.62 -8.40
C ILE A 197 -2.47 7.46 -6.99
N GLY A 198 -2.04 8.33 -6.09
CA GLY A 198 -2.52 8.41 -4.72
C GLY A 198 -3.39 9.65 -4.51
N TYR A 199 -3.87 9.82 -3.30
CA TYR A 199 -4.59 11.02 -2.90
C TYR A 199 -4.29 11.37 -1.44
N THR A 200 -4.57 12.63 -1.08
CA THR A 200 -4.48 13.12 0.30
C THR A 200 -5.70 13.98 0.62
N GLY A 201 -6.02 14.09 1.90
CA GLY A 201 -7.06 15.00 2.39
C GLY A 201 -8.50 14.50 2.19
N LEU A 202 -8.73 13.18 2.25
CA LEU A 202 -10.07 12.62 2.10
C LEU A 202 -11.02 13.14 3.19
N ALA A 203 -10.59 13.19 4.45
CA ALA A 203 -11.41 13.66 5.56
C ALA A 203 -11.84 15.12 5.38
N GLU A 204 -10.93 15.99 4.99
CA GLU A 204 -11.17 17.41 4.72
C GLU A 204 -12.12 17.60 3.54
N THR A 205 -11.99 16.77 2.51
CA THR A 205 -12.89 16.78 1.35
C THR A 205 -14.31 16.39 1.73
N VAL A 206 -14.45 15.30 2.48
CA VAL A 206 -15.75 14.83 2.99
C VAL A 206 -16.40 15.88 3.89
N TYR A 207 -15.61 16.52 4.76
CA TYR A 207 -16.08 17.62 5.62
C TYR A 207 -16.57 18.82 4.79
N ARG A 208 -15.83 19.21 3.73
CA ARG A 208 -16.21 20.31 2.82
C ARG A 208 -17.59 20.13 2.21
N PHE A 209 -17.98 18.89 1.88
CA PHE A 209 -19.29 18.58 1.31
C PHE A 209 -20.36 18.24 2.37
N GLY A 210 -20.07 18.35 3.65
CA GLY A 210 -21.03 18.15 4.75
C GLY A 210 -21.40 16.68 4.98
N ILE A 211 -20.69 15.73 4.39
CA ILE A 211 -21.01 14.30 4.46
C ILE A 211 -20.71 13.72 5.85
N LEU A 212 -19.76 14.28 6.59
CA LEU A 212 -19.37 13.84 7.94
C LEU A 212 -20.37 14.18 9.04
N LEU A 213 -21.35 15.04 8.79
CA LEU A 213 -22.38 15.36 9.78
C LEU A 213 -23.33 14.18 10.08
N ALA A 214 -23.27 13.11 9.29
CA ALA A 214 -24.07 11.90 9.48
C ALA A 214 -23.37 10.79 10.28
N ILE A 215 -22.09 10.93 10.60
CA ILE A 215 -21.35 9.96 11.42
C ILE A 215 -21.19 10.57 12.81
N PRO A 216 -21.88 10.03 13.86
CA PRO A 216 -21.67 10.50 15.21
C PRO A 216 -20.24 10.16 15.66
N ILE A 217 -19.35 11.15 15.63
CA ILE A 217 -18.05 11.03 16.30
C ILE A 217 -18.35 10.98 17.80
N ARG A 218 -18.34 9.78 18.38
CA ARG A 218 -18.26 9.65 19.84
C ARG A 218 -16.87 10.12 20.27
N VAL A 219 -16.75 11.38 20.54
CA VAL A 219 -15.64 11.88 21.36
C VAL A 219 -15.92 11.37 22.77
N ASN A 220 -15.25 10.28 23.16
CA ASN A 220 -15.21 9.89 24.56
C ASN A 220 -14.45 11.00 25.30
N GLY A 221 -15.22 11.97 25.83
CA GLY A 221 -14.72 12.89 26.83
C GLY A 221 -14.50 12.09 28.11
N ASN A 222 -13.25 11.86 28.44
CA ASN A 222 -12.84 11.63 29.83
C ASN A 222 -11.91 12.79 30.20
N GLN A 223 -12.42 13.56 31.15
CA GLN A 223 -11.69 14.51 31.99
C GLN A 223 -10.55 13.80 32.73
#